data_e5f8e3c135d3dd9f823db8df56fbe3e4
#
_entry.id   e5f8e3c135d3dd9f823db8df56fbe3e4
#
_cell.length_a   1.000
_cell.length_b   1.000
_cell.length_c   1.000
_cell.angle_alpha   90.00
_cell.angle_beta   90.00
_cell.angle_gamma   90.00
#
_symmetry.space_group_name_H-M   'P 1'
#
loop_
_entity.id
_entity.type
_entity.pdbx_description
1 polymer ?
#
loop_
_entity_poly.entity_id
_entity_poly.type
_entity_poly.pdbx_seq_one_letter_code
_entity_poly.pdbx_strand_id
1 'polypeptide(L)'
;FSYKRILETCPNIDYVFLYEGDDTFPLFLKYLKGEIKFEELKGIAWWDKTTNDVKLAPSAPLIHELDLLPIPEWNLVPIKKYQNYGRIGSMHRFGSGNAPSYVMQTVRGCVAACTFCSVRTFYGKGVRGYSAKRTLEEIDYLYNELGIRQLEIFDDDFTFNKERTLEICNGLIKRNYDLIWAIQNGIRLGTLTDEVTHAMVLAKCRTVSIGVESGNDTTLAIIRKPLTLKMLYEK
;
A
#
# COMPACT_ATOMS: atom_id res chain seq x y z
N PHE A 1 -17.08 4.16 10.01
CA PHE A 1 -16.85 3.18 8.96
C PHE A 1 -18.15 2.71 8.35
N SER A 2 -18.14 2.43 7.05
CA SER A 2 -19.33 2.16 6.25
C SER A 2 -19.88 0.73 6.39
N TYR A 3 -19.25 -0.16 7.19
CA TYR A 3 -19.69 -1.56 7.29
C TYR A 3 -21.15 -1.70 7.73
N LYS A 4 -21.57 -0.88 8.70
CA LYS A 4 -22.94 -0.88 9.16
C LYS A 4 -23.90 -0.55 8.01
N ARG A 5 -23.64 0.57 7.32
CA ARG A 5 -24.45 0.98 6.16
C ARG A 5 -24.42 -0.06 5.03
N ILE A 6 -23.27 -0.68 4.77
CA ILE A 6 -23.15 -1.71 3.74
C ILE A 6 -24.07 -2.88 4.07
N LEU A 7 -24.01 -3.41 5.29
CA LEU A 7 -24.83 -4.55 5.72
C LEU A 7 -26.31 -4.20 5.83
N GLU A 8 -26.67 -2.96 6.17
CA GLU A 8 -28.06 -2.50 6.22
C GLU A 8 -28.68 -2.30 4.83
N THR A 9 -27.89 -1.90 3.84
CA THR A 9 -28.42 -1.50 2.52
C THR A 9 -28.14 -2.51 1.41
N CYS A 10 -27.23 -3.46 1.63
CA CYS A 10 -26.85 -4.45 0.63
C CYS A 10 -27.16 -5.88 1.12
N PRO A 11 -28.39 -6.38 0.93
CA PRO A 11 -28.85 -7.68 1.49
C PRO A 11 -28.09 -8.90 0.95
N ASN A 12 -27.33 -8.74 -0.12
CA ASN A 12 -26.50 -9.81 -0.72
C ASN A 12 -25.09 -9.88 -0.14
N ILE A 13 -24.77 -9.04 0.84
CA ILE A 13 -23.47 -9.07 1.55
C ILE A 13 -23.71 -9.67 2.93
N ASP A 14 -23.15 -10.84 3.18
CA ASP A 14 -23.27 -11.53 4.47
C ASP A 14 -22.25 -11.02 5.49
N TYR A 15 -21.03 -10.71 5.04
CA TYR A 15 -19.90 -10.35 5.92
C TYR A 15 -19.10 -9.17 5.36
N VAL A 16 -18.56 -8.34 6.24
CA VAL A 16 -17.64 -7.26 5.91
C VAL A 16 -16.37 -7.43 6.74
N PHE A 17 -15.23 -7.58 6.08
CA PHE A 17 -13.92 -7.63 6.73
C PHE A 17 -13.42 -6.21 6.97
N LEU A 18 -12.86 -5.96 8.15
CA LEU A 18 -12.37 -4.67 8.58
C LEU A 18 -10.84 -4.67 8.61
N TYR A 19 -10.26 -3.57 8.16
CA TYR A 19 -8.81 -3.36 8.15
C TYR A 19 -8.07 -4.35 7.22
N GLU A 20 -7.01 -5.01 7.73
CA GLU A 20 -6.17 -5.95 6.99
C GLU A 20 -6.81 -7.34 6.93
N GLY A 21 -7.03 -7.83 5.72
CA GLY A 21 -7.70 -9.12 5.50
C GLY A 21 -6.76 -10.32 5.49
N ASP A 22 -5.46 -10.10 5.50
CA ASP A 22 -4.46 -11.14 5.28
C ASP A 22 -4.53 -12.29 6.30
N ASP A 23 -4.84 -11.98 7.57
CA ASP A 23 -5.03 -13.00 8.62
C ASP A 23 -6.51 -13.34 8.83
N THR A 24 -7.40 -12.34 8.74
CA THR A 24 -8.80 -12.52 9.08
C THR A 24 -9.55 -13.36 8.04
N PHE A 25 -9.25 -13.20 6.75
CA PHE A 25 -9.88 -13.97 5.70
C PHE A 25 -9.50 -15.47 5.72
N PRO A 26 -8.23 -15.87 5.90
CA PRO A 26 -7.89 -17.28 6.11
C PRO A 26 -8.56 -17.91 7.33
N LEU A 27 -8.71 -17.17 8.44
CA LEU A 27 -9.47 -17.65 9.60
C LEU A 27 -10.95 -17.84 9.26
N PHE A 28 -11.54 -16.93 8.51
CA PHE A 28 -12.91 -17.09 8.05
C PHE A 28 -13.11 -18.33 7.17
N LEU A 29 -12.16 -18.65 6.29
CA LEU A 29 -12.21 -19.89 5.50
C LEU A 29 -12.13 -21.14 6.37
N LYS A 30 -11.35 -21.13 7.46
CA LYS A 30 -11.33 -22.22 8.45
C LYS A 30 -12.68 -22.38 9.16
N TYR A 31 -13.30 -21.26 9.52
CA TYR A 31 -14.65 -21.28 10.07
C TYR A 31 -15.65 -21.92 9.10
N LEU A 32 -15.66 -21.53 7.83
CA LEU A 32 -16.56 -22.12 6.82
C LEU A 32 -16.33 -23.62 6.63
N LYS A 33 -15.11 -24.11 6.87
CA LYS A 33 -14.80 -25.56 6.85
C LYS A 33 -15.14 -26.28 8.16
N GLY A 34 -15.61 -25.56 9.19
CA GLY A 34 -15.90 -26.14 10.51
C GLY A 34 -14.66 -26.45 11.35
N GLU A 35 -13.48 -25.92 10.99
CA GLU A 35 -12.22 -26.14 11.70
C GLU A 35 -12.10 -25.27 12.97
N ILE A 36 -12.76 -24.14 13.01
CA ILE A 36 -12.82 -23.22 14.15
C ILE A 36 -14.25 -22.75 14.39
N LYS A 37 -14.52 -22.19 15.59
CA LYS A 37 -15.83 -21.63 15.94
C LYS A 37 -15.94 -20.18 15.49
N PHE A 38 -17.18 -19.71 15.35
CA PHE A 38 -17.47 -18.31 14.94
C PHE A 38 -16.90 -17.28 15.93
N GLU A 39 -16.93 -17.59 17.22
CA GLU A 39 -16.43 -16.73 18.31
C GLU A 39 -14.93 -16.48 18.26
N GLU A 40 -14.19 -17.27 17.50
CA GLU A 40 -12.74 -17.12 17.28
C GLU A 40 -12.41 -16.09 16.19
N LEU A 41 -13.42 -15.67 15.40
CA LEU A 41 -13.24 -14.67 14.35
C LEU A 41 -13.02 -13.28 14.94
N LYS A 42 -12.20 -12.49 14.25
CA LYS A 42 -11.89 -11.09 14.59
C LYS A 42 -11.97 -10.21 13.35
N GLY A 43 -12.19 -8.92 13.54
CA GLY A 43 -12.18 -7.95 12.45
C GLY A 43 -13.24 -8.19 11.38
N ILE A 44 -14.38 -8.77 11.74
CA ILE A 44 -15.50 -9.06 10.84
C ILE A 44 -16.79 -8.49 11.38
N ALA A 45 -17.64 -7.97 10.50
CA ALA A 45 -19.00 -7.54 10.80
C ALA A 45 -19.98 -8.35 9.95
N TRP A 46 -21.20 -8.59 10.51
CA TRP A 46 -22.24 -9.35 9.83
C TRP A 46 -23.63 -8.85 10.23
N TRP A 47 -24.63 -9.20 9.43
CA TRP A 47 -26.03 -8.99 9.78
C TRP A 47 -26.54 -10.17 10.60
N ASP A 48 -26.93 -9.91 11.85
CA ASP A 48 -27.54 -10.93 12.71
C ASP A 48 -29.06 -10.95 12.51
N LYS A 49 -29.54 -11.99 11.85
CA LYS A 49 -30.97 -12.18 11.57
C LYS A 49 -31.81 -12.39 12.84
N THR A 50 -31.21 -12.85 13.94
CA THR A 50 -31.92 -13.09 15.20
C THR A 50 -32.25 -11.80 15.93
N THR A 51 -31.29 -10.89 15.98
CA THR A 51 -31.45 -9.59 16.65
C THR A 51 -31.86 -8.48 15.68
N ASN A 52 -31.90 -8.77 14.37
CA ASN A 52 -32.16 -7.83 13.29
C ASN A 52 -31.28 -6.58 13.38
N ASP A 53 -29.98 -6.78 13.62
CA ASP A 53 -28.99 -5.71 13.81
C ASP A 53 -27.62 -6.13 13.27
N VAL A 54 -26.76 -5.15 13.02
CA VAL A 54 -25.35 -5.38 12.64
C VAL A 54 -24.53 -5.72 13.88
N LYS A 55 -23.84 -6.85 13.83
CA LYS A 55 -22.89 -7.28 14.86
C LYS A 55 -21.46 -7.08 14.38
N LEU A 56 -20.56 -6.93 15.34
CA LEU A 56 -19.13 -6.72 15.13
C LEU A 56 -18.34 -7.63 16.05
N ALA A 57 -17.47 -8.46 15.47
CA ALA A 57 -16.47 -9.22 16.21
C ALA A 57 -15.39 -8.30 16.80
N PRO A 58 -14.63 -8.74 17.81
CA PRO A 58 -13.49 -7.98 18.32
C PRO A 58 -12.52 -7.60 17.19
N SER A 59 -11.84 -6.45 17.33
CA SER A 59 -10.87 -5.99 16.34
C SER A 59 -9.75 -7.01 16.16
N ALA A 60 -9.37 -7.24 14.90
CA ALA A 60 -8.17 -8.00 14.60
C ALA A 60 -6.92 -7.16 14.94
N PRO A 61 -5.83 -7.79 15.42
CA PRO A 61 -4.55 -7.10 15.56
C PRO A 61 -4.00 -6.70 14.18
N LEU A 62 -3.18 -5.66 14.15
CA LEU A 62 -2.43 -5.32 12.94
C LEU A 62 -1.27 -6.30 12.76
N ILE A 63 -0.97 -6.65 11.52
CA ILE A 63 0.18 -7.50 11.18
C ILE A 63 1.45 -6.66 11.30
N HIS A 64 2.28 -6.95 12.29
CA HIS A 64 3.53 -6.22 12.52
C HIS A 64 4.67 -6.72 11.63
N GLU A 65 4.81 -8.01 11.49
CA GLU A 65 5.87 -8.68 10.71
C GLU A 65 5.39 -8.93 9.28
N LEU A 66 5.42 -7.90 8.42
CA LEU A 66 4.93 -8.02 7.05
C LEU A 66 5.72 -9.04 6.22
N ASP A 67 7.00 -9.26 6.51
CA ASP A 67 7.84 -10.23 5.81
C ASP A 67 7.35 -11.68 5.95
N LEU A 68 6.52 -11.98 6.94
CA LEU A 68 5.88 -13.29 7.10
C LEU A 68 4.75 -13.53 6.08
N LEU A 69 4.23 -12.47 5.48
CA LEU A 69 3.22 -12.61 4.43
C LEU A 69 3.87 -13.17 3.15
N PRO A 70 3.22 -14.15 2.50
CA PRO A 70 3.73 -14.69 1.25
C PRO A 70 3.79 -13.64 0.14
N ILE A 71 4.61 -13.88 -0.87
CA ILE A 71 4.47 -13.17 -2.14
C ILE A 71 3.10 -13.53 -2.71
N PRO A 72 2.32 -12.54 -3.16
CA PRO A 72 1.03 -12.84 -3.76
C PRO A 72 1.16 -13.82 -4.93
N GLU A 73 0.24 -14.78 -5.01
CA GLU A 73 0.22 -15.78 -6.08
C GLU A 73 -0.37 -15.19 -7.36
N TRP A 74 0.45 -14.44 -8.07
CA TRP A 74 0.06 -13.70 -9.28
C TRP A 74 -0.39 -14.58 -10.43
N ASN A 75 -0.03 -15.87 -10.44
CA ASN A 75 -0.49 -16.83 -11.45
C ASN A 75 -1.98 -17.11 -11.37
N LEU A 76 -2.63 -16.80 -10.24
CA LEU A 76 -4.08 -16.94 -10.06
C LEU A 76 -4.88 -15.80 -10.70
N VAL A 77 -4.23 -14.72 -11.13
CA VAL A 77 -4.90 -13.59 -11.77
C VAL A 77 -4.45 -13.42 -13.23
N PRO A 78 -5.33 -12.99 -14.14
CA PRO A 78 -5.00 -12.82 -15.56
C PRO A 78 -4.20 -11.52 -15.78
N ILE A 79 -2.98 -11.44 -15.26
CA ILE A 79 -2.12 -10.24 -15.27
C ILE A 79 -2.02 -9.62 -16.66
N LYS A 80 -1.84 -10.45 -17.70
CA LYS A 80 -1.75 -9.97 -19.09
C LYS A 80 -2.99 -9.18 -19.52
N LYS A 81 -4.17 -9.53 -19.02
CA LYS A 81 -5.39 -8.75 -19.28
C LYS A 81 -5.33 -7.39 -18.61
N TYR A 82 -4.90 -7.33 -17.33
CA TYR A 82 -4.75 -6.05 -16.62
C TYR A 82 -3.73 -5.14 -17.31
N GLN A 83 -2.62 -5.67 -17.77
CA GLN A 83 -1.58 -4.93 -18.51
C GLN A 83 -2.12 -4.27 -19.78
N ASN A 84 -3.12 -4.87 -20.43
CA ASN A 84 -3.70 -4.35 -21.66
C ASN A 84 -4.73 -3.22 -21.44
N TYR A 85 -5.30 -3.08 -20.23
CA TYR A 85 -6.37 -2.11 -19.95
C TYR A 85 -5.90 -0.75 -19.45
N GLY A 86 -4.64 -0.57 -19.24
CA GLY A 86 -4.11 0.72 -18.90
C GLY A 86 -3.06 0.70 -17.81
N ARG A 87 -2.44 1.84 -17.65
CA ARG A 87 -1.44 2.14 -16.66
C ARG A 87 -2.03 3.13 -15.68
N ILE A 88 -1.71 2.97 -14.44
CA ILE A 88 -2.13 3.89 -13.39
C ILE A 88 -1.06 4.99 -13.29
N GLY A 89 -1.50 6.23 -13.09
CA GLY A 89 -0.64 7.34 -12.74
C GLY A 89 0.31 7.85 -13.82
N SER A 90 1.50 8.25 -13.40
CA SER A 90 2.46 8.97 -14.23
C SER A 90 3.20 8.10 -15.25
N MET A 91 3.15 6.78 -15.13
CA MET A 91 3.80 5.86 -16.08
C MET A 91 3.24 5.97 -17.50
N HIS A 92 2.05 6.52 -17.66
CA HIS A 92 1.55 6.92 -19.00
C HIS A 92 2.47 7.91 -19.72
N ARG A 93 3.17 8.77 -18.98
CA ARG A 93 4.04 9.82 -19.52
C ARG A 93 5.49 9.36 -19.71
N PHE A 94 5.96 8.44 -18.88
CA PHE A 94 7.39 8.11 -18.77
C PHE A 94 7.71 6.66 -19.13
N GLY A 95 6.67 5.83 -19.26
CA GLY A 95 6.84 4.43 -19.66
C GLY A 95 7.01 4.27 -21.17
N SER A 96 7.74 3.25 -21.57
CA SER A 96 7.90 2.87 -22.96
C SER A 96 6.65 2.16 -23.50
N GLY A 97 5.79 2.87 -24.20
CA GLY A 97 4.70 2.28 -25.00
C GLY A 97 3.92 1.16 -24.28
N ASN A 98 4.03 -0.07 -24.74
CA ASN A 98 3.31 -1.24 -24.24
C ASN A 98 4.12 -2.11 -23.25
N ALA A 99 5.15 -1.57 -22.58
CA ALA A 99 5.92 -2.35 -21.63
C ALA A 99 5.03 -2.85 -20.47
N PRO A 100 5.16 -4.12 -20.06
CA PRO A 100 4.37 -4.68 -18.98
C PRO A 100 4.56 -3.90 -17.68
N SER A 101 3.45 -3.42 -17.11
CA SER A 101 3.44 -2.62 -15.88
C SER A 101 2.72 -3.34 -14.75
N TYR A 102 3.13 -3.05 -13.53
CA TYR A 102 2.54 -3.61 -12.34
C TYR A 102 2.50 -2.60 -11.18
N VAL A 103 1.59 -2.84 -10.25
CA VAL A 103 1.42 -2.06 -9.03
C VAL A 103 1.81 -2.92 -7.84
N MET A 104 2.68 -2.43 -6.96
CA MET A 104 2.98 -3.11 -5.70
C MET A 104 2.87 -2.16 -4.50
N GLN A 105 2.62 -2.72 -3.34
CA GLN A 105 2.66 -2.02 -2.06
C GLN A 105 3.72 -2.66 -1.17
N THR A 106 4.65 -1.85 -0.68
CA THR A 106 5.74 -2.31 0.20
C THR A 106 5.66 -1.73 1.61
N VAL A 107 4.78 -0.76 1.83
CA VAL A 107 4.60 -0.06 3.11
C VAL A 107 3.11 0.10 3.40
N ARG A 108 2.71 -0.14 4.64
CA ARG A 108 1.37 0.08 5.17
C ARG A 108 1.41 1.15 6.26
N GLY A 109 0.59 2.19 6.09
CA GLY A 109 0.47 3.26 7.06
C GLY A 109 1.45 4.42 6.85
N CYS A 110 1.22 5.48 7.61
CA CYS A 110 2.00 6.71 7.58
C CYS A 110 2.08 7.31 8.97
N VAL A 111 3.22 7.88 9.32
CA VAL A 111 3.41 8.57 10.62
C VAL A 111 2.68 9.92 10.70
N ALA A 112 2.36 10.53 9.54
CA ALA A 112 1.63 11.79 9.51
C ALA A 112 0.21 11.65 10.07
N ALA A 113 -0.34 12.75 10.58
CA ALA A 113 -1.66 12.80 11.22
C ALA A 113 -2.61 13.77 10.50
N CYS A 114 -2.52 13.82 9.16
CA CYS A 114 -3.35 14.70 8.34
C CYS A 114 -4.84 14.46 8.62
N THR A 115 -5.59 15.52 8.88
CA THR A 115 -6.98 15.42 9.37
C THR A 115 -7.96 14.84 8.36
N PHE A 116 -7.64 14.91 7.08
CA PHE A 116 -8.45 14.41 5.97
C PHE A 116 -8.07 12.98 5.52
N CYS A 117 -6.93 12.44 6.01
CA CYS A 117 -6.38 11.19 5.51
C CYS A 117 -6.93 9.97 6.29
N SER A 118 -7.41 8.97 5.57
CA SER A 118 -7.95 7.73 6.14
C SER A 118 -6.89 6.68 6.48
N VAL A 119 -5.64 6.86 6.07
CA VAL A 119 -4.56 5.88 6.24
C VAL A 119 -4.42 5.44 7.71
N ARG A 120 -4.39 6.38 8.65
CA ARG A 120 -4.30 6.05 10.10
C ARG A 120 -5.53 5.34 10.65
N THR A 121 -6.68 5.57 10.05
CA THR A 121 -7.92 4.90 10.42
C THR A 121 -7.92 3.45 9.92
N PHE A 122 -7.27 3.19 8.78
CA PHE A 122 -7.22 1.88 8.15
C PHE A 122 -6.05 1.03 8.70
N TYR A 123 -4.83 1.58 8.70
CA TYR A 123 -3.61 0.87 9.11
C TYR A 123 -3.16 1.14 10.54
N GLY A 124 -3.93 1.91 11.33
CA GLY A 124 -3.52 2.31 12.67
C GLY A 124 -2.50 3.45 12.69
N LYS A 125 -1.94 3.71 13.86
CA LYS A 125 -0.87 4.70 14.03
C LYS A 125 0.48 4.08 13.69
N GLY A 126 1.31 4.82 12.99
CA GLY A 126 2.65 4.39 12.62
C GLY A 126 2.75 3.92 11.18
N VAL A 127 3.85 3.29 10.88
CA VAL A 127 4.19 2.76 9.56
C VAL A 127 4.86 1.40 9.71
N ARG A 128 4.53 0.47 8.86
CA ARG A 128 5.12 -0.87 8.76
C ARG A 128 5.50 -1.14 7.32
N GLY A 129 6.67 -1.68 7.08
CA GLY A 129 7.14 -1.98 5.73
C GLY A 129 7.74 -3.37 5.65
N TYR A 130 7.62 -3.98 4.48
CA TYR A 130 8.47 -5.12 4.15
C TYR A 130 9.94 -4.72 4.24
N SER A 131 10.81 -5.66 4.61
CA SER A 131 12.25 -5.41 4.54
C SER A 131 12.71 -5.10 3.10
N ALA A 132 13.86 -4.49 2.96
CA ALA A 132 14.46 -4.28 1.64
C ALA A 132 14.67 -5.61 0.90
N LYS A 133 15.11 -6.65 1.62
CA LYS A 133 15.30 -8.00 1.08
C LYS A 133 13.98 -8.53 0.49
N ARG A 134 12.91 -8.56 1.29
CA ARG A 134 11.60 -9.08 0.86
C ARG A 134 11.01 -8.27 -0.30
N THR A 135 11.20 -6.94 -0.28
CA THR A 135 10.79 -6.06 -1.38
C THR A 135 11.53 -6.40 -2.68
N LEU A 136 12.84 -6.60 -2.60
CA LEU A 136 13.65 -6.96 -3.76
C LEU A 136 13.34 -8.37 -4.29
N GLU A 137 13.04 -9.34 -3.43
CA GLU A 137 12.60 -10.69 -3.82
C GLU A 137 11.30 -10.64 -4.63
N GLU A 138 10.34 -9.81 -4.23
CA GLU A 138 9.11 -9.64 -5.01
C GLU A 138 9.35 -8.93 -6.33
N ILE A 139 10.22 -7.92 -6.39
CA ILE A 139 10.62 -7.28 -7.63
C ILE A 139 11.34 -8.27 -8.55
N ASP A 140 12.20 -9.14 -8.01
CA ASP A 140 12.86 -10.20 -8.78
C ASP A 140 11.84 -11.14 -9.42
N TYR A 141 10.85 -11.57 -8.65
CA TYR A 141 9.74 -12.40 -9.15
C TYR A 141 8.95 -11.70 -10.26
N LEU A 142 8.53 -10.44 -10.03
CA LEU A 142 7.79 -9.65 -11.02
C LEU A 142 8.58 -9.46 -12.31
N TYR A 143 9.88 -9.20 -12.21
CA TYR A 143 10.74 -8.96 -13.36
C TYR A 143 11.04 -10.23 -14.15
N ASN A 144 11.45 -11.32 -13.46
CA ASN A 144 11.93 -12.55 -14.10
C ASN A 144 10.78 -13.45 -14.56
N GLU A 145 9.75 -13.63 -13.73
CA GLU A 145 8.67 -14.58 -13.99
C GLU A 145 7.50 -13.94 -14.76
N LEU A 146 7.17 -12.68 -14.46
CA LEU A 146 6.03 -12.00 -15.09
C LEU A 146 6.45 -11.01 -16.18
N GLY A 147 7.74 -10.82 -16.39
CA GLY A 147 8.27 -9.95 -17.43
C GLY A 147 7.98 -8.46 -17.22
N ILE A 148 7.72 -8.02 -15.99
CA ILE A 148 7.41 -6.63 -15.67
C ILE A 148 8.62 -5.73 -15.98
N ARG A 149 8.37 -4.58 -16.60
CA ARG A 149 9.40 -3.58 -16.97
C ARG A 149 9.07 -2.19 -16.42
N GLN A 150 7.86 -2.02 -15.89
CA GLN A 150 7.41 -0.79 -15.27
C GLN A 150 6.73 -1.12 -13.94
N LEU A 151 7.18 -0.50 -12.86
CA LEU A 151 6.66 -0.75 -11.51
C LEU A 151 6.13 0.54 -10.89
N GLU A 152 4.90 0.52 -10.45
CA GLU A 152 4.29 1.60 -9.68
C GLU A 152 4.17 1.19 -8.21
N ILE A 153 4.83 1.94 -7.34
CA ILE A 153 4.77 1.72 -5.89
C ILE A 153 3.66 2.59 -5.32
N PHE A 154 2.68 1.95 -4.68
CA PHE A 154 1.49 2.56 -4.07
C PHE A 154 1.58 2.57 -2.54
N ASP A 155 2.75 2.87 -2.02
CA ASP A 155 2.99 2.99 -0.60
C ASP A 155 2.37 4.26 0.00
N ASP A 156 1.96 4.19 1.26
CA ASP A 156 1.54 5.37 2.01
C ASP A 156 2.73 6.27 2.41
N ASP A 157 3.93 5.72 2.53
CA ASP A 157 5.16 6.45 2.88
C ASP A 157 6.42 5.62 2.53
N PHE A 158 6.74 5.43 1.26
CA PHE A 158 7.87 4.60 0.81
C PHE A 158 9.20 4.95 1.48
N THR A 159 9.46 6.23 1.65
CA THR A 159 10.71 6.77 2.19
C THR A 159 10.71 6.94 3.72
N PHE A 160 9.83 6.23 4.44
CA PHE A 160 9.69 6.35 5.90
C PHE A 160 10.96 5.97 6.68
N ASN A 161 11.77 5.09 6.11
CA ASN A 161 13.04 4.64 6.66
C ASN A 161 14.12 4.80 5.59
N LYS A 162 15.10 5.65 5.87
CA LYS A 162 16.18 6.02 4.95
C LYS A 162 17.04 4.81 4.57
N GLU A 163 17.47 4.04 5.56
CA GLU A 163 18.36 2.89 5.38
C GLU A 163 17.70 1.85 4.46
N ARG A 164 16.43 1.48 4.75
CA ARG A 164 15.64 0.59 3.92
C ARG A 164 15.53 1.11 2.48
N THR A 165 15.26 2.39 2.30
CA THR A 165 15.11 2.99 0.97
C THR A 165 16.41 2.89 0.18
N LEU A 166 17.54 3.20 0.81
CA LEU A 166 18.87 3.08 0.20
C LEU A 166 19.22 1.62 -0.12
N GLU A 167 18.89 0.68 0.75
CA GLU A 167 19.08 -0.75 0.49
C GLU A 167 18.30 -1.23 -0.73
N ILE A 168 17.03 -0.83 -0.88
CA ILE A 168 16.21 -1.15 -2.05
C ILE A 168 16.83 -0.54 -3.32
N CYS A 169 17.18 0.75 -3.29
CA CYS A 169 17.79 1.42 -4.43
C CYS A 169 19.11 0.77 -4.85
N ASN A 170 20.01 0.51 -3.90
CA ASN A 170 21.28 -0.16 -4.15
C ASN A 170 21.08 -1.59 -4.68
N GLY A 171 20.09 -2.29 -4.16
CA GLY A 171 19.68 -3.61 -4.65
C GLY A 171 19.23 -3.59 -6.10
N LEU A 172 18.45 -2.59 -6.52
CA LEU A 172 18.01 -2.39 -7.91
C LEU A 172 19.17 -1.99 -8.83
N ILE A 173 20.06 -1.10 -8.38
CA ILE A 173 21.26 -0.71 -9.11
C ILE A 173 22.14 -1.93 -9.38
N LYS A 174 22.38 -2.75 -8.36
CA LYS A 174 23.21 -3.97 -8.49
C LYS A 174 22.60 -4.98 -9.46
N ARG A 175 21.29 -5.11 -9.51
CA ARG A 175 20.58 -6.01 -10.45
C ARG A 175 20.64 -5.51 -11.89
N ASN A 176 20.83 -4.23 -12.09
CA ASN A 176 20.87 -3.56 -13.39
C ASN A 176 19.70 -3.94 -14.33
N TYR A 177 18.51 -4.11 -13.76
CA TYR A 177 17.31 -4.45 -14.50
C TYR A 177 16.93 -3.35 -15.49
N ASP A 178 16.39 -3.75 -16.65
CA ASP A 178 15.64 -2.83 -17.52
C ASP A 178 14.23 -2.63 -16.95
N LEU A 179 14.19 -2.02 -15.79
CA LEU A 179 13.00 -1.72 -15.00
C LEU A 179 13.01 -0.24 -14.63
N ILE A 180 11.95 0.46 -14.99
CA ILE A 180 11.68 1.80 -14.47
C ILE A 180 10.57 1.72 -13.41
N TRP A 181 10.62 2.62 -12.45
CA TRP A 181 9.61 2.64 -11.39
C TRP A 181 9.22 4.04 -10.97
N ALA A 182 8.08 4.14 -10.29
CA ALA A 182 7.49 5.38 -9.84
C ALA A 182 6.80 5.21 -8.48
N ILE A 183 6.69 6.30 -7.71
CA ILE A 183 5.89 6.37 -6.50
C ILE A 183 4.67 7.24 -6.77
N GLN A 184 3.48 6.62 -6.79
CA GLN A 184 2.25 7.27 -7.23
C GLN A 184 1.42 7.84 -6.08
N ASN A 185 1.35 7.13 -4.97
CA ASN A 185 0.48 7.50 -3.84
C ASN A 185 1.06 8.63 -2.98
N GLY A 186 2.30 9.00 -3.23
CA GLY A 186 2.99 10.10 -2.59
C GLY A 186 3.99 9.68 -1.52
N ILE A 187 4.81 10.64 -1.18
CA ILE A 187 5.78 10.55 -0.08
C ILE A 187 5.74 11.83 0.73
N ARG A 188 6.30 11.79 1.92
CA ARG A 188 6.55 12.99 2.70
C ARG A 188 7.81 13.69 2.18
N LEU A 189 7.69 14.97 1.79
CA LEU A 189 8.83 15.73 1.24
C LEU A 189 10.03 15.75 2.19
N GLY A 190 9.77 15.82 3.51
CA GLY A 190 10.83 15.84 4.52
C GLY A 190 11.73 14.60 4.58
N THR A 191 11.29 13.47 4.00
CA THR A 191 12.09 12.23 3.94
C THR A 191 12.96 12.13 2.69
N LEU A 192 12.76 13.00 1.69
CA LEU A 192 13.64 13.12 0.52
C LEU A 192 14.89 13.91 0.88
N THR A 193 15.95 13.20 1.23
CA THR A 193 17.31 13.78 1.32
C THR A 193 17.98 13.70 -0.05
N ASP A 194 19.04 14.49 -0.26
CA ASP A 194 19.81 14.45 -1.52
C ASP A 194 20.36 13.04 -1.80
N GLU A 195 20.82 12.35 -0.76
CA GLU A 195 21.30 10.98 -0.85
C GLU A 195 20.21 10.00 -1.31
N VAL A 196 19.01 10.08 -0.70
CA VAL A 196 17.86 9.24 -1.08
C VAL A 196 17.44 9.53 -2.51
N THR A 197 17.32 10.81 -2.86
CA THR A 197 16.92 11.24 -4.20
C THR A 197 17.93 10.77 -5.26
N HIS A 198 19.22 10.93 -4.98
CA HIS A 198 20.29 10.47 -5.88
C HIS A 198 20.25 8.95 -6.08
N ALA A 199 20.10 8.19 -4.99
CA ALA A 199 19.99 6.73 -5.07
C ALA A 199 18.75 6.28 -5.86
N MET A 200 17.61 6.94 -5.67
CA MET A 200 16.38 6.67 -6.41
C MET A 200 16.55 6.93 -7.92
N VAL A 201 17.20 8.04 -8.31
CA VAL A 201 17.49 8.35 -9.70
C VAL A 201 18.39 7.29 -10.34
N LEU A 202 19.47 6.90 -9.66
CA LEU A 202 20.37 5.83 -10.13
C LEU A 202 19.67 4.49 -10.25
N ALA A 203 18.72 4.21 -9.36
CA ALA A 203 17.86 3.02 -9.39
C ALA A 203 16.74 3.09 -10.45
N LYS A 204 16.75 4.11 -11.34
CA LYS A 204 15.78 4.33 -12.41
C LYS A 204 14.36 4.70 -11.93
N CYS A 205 14.22 5.32 -10.76
CA CYS A 205 12.98 5.99 -10.38
C CYS A 205 12.72 7.16 -11.34
N ARG A 206 11.54 7.22 -11.94
CA ARG A 206 11.19 8.25 -12.95
C ARG A 206 10.35 9.38 -12.39
N THR A 207 9.53 9.10 -11.41
CA THR A 207 8.64 10.10 -10.84
C THR A 207 8.24 9.76 -9.42
N VAL A 208 8.01 10.80 -8.66
CA VAL A 208 7.52 10.74 -7.27
C VAL A 208 6.39 11.74 -7.13
N SER A 209 5.26 11.29 -6.59
CA SER A 209 4.16 12.20 -6.25
C SER A 209 4.36 12.80 -4.86
N ILE A 210 4.07 14.09 -4.73
CA ILE A 210 4.12 14.80 -3.46
C ILE A 210 2.78 15.48 -3.25
N GLY A 211 2.07 15.12 -2.17
CA GLY A 211 0.83 15.79 -1.78
C GLY A 211 1.14 17.12 -1.11
N VAL A 212 1.02 18.22 -1.83
CA VAL A 212 1.24 19.57 -1.31
C VAL A 212 0.03 20.06 -0.50
N GLU A 213 -1.17 19.74 -0.94
CA GLU A 213 -2.49 20.03 -0.35
C GLU A 213 -2.85 21.53 -0.28
N SER A 214 -1.91 22.43 0.06
CA SER A 214 -2.16 23.86 0.15
C SER A 214 -0.90 24.69 -0.09
N GLY A 215 -1.07 25.83 -0.73
CA GLY A 215 -0.06 26.90 -0.85
C GLY A 215 -0.05 27.89 0.33
N ASN A 216 -0.54 27.50 1.51
CA ASN A 216 -0.62 28.35 2.68
C ASN A 216 -0.22 27.58 3.94
N ASP A 217 0.81 28.03 4.65
CA ASP A 217 1.35 27.38 5.86
C ASP A 217 0.31 27.26 6.99
N THR A 218 -0.56 28.26 7.16
CA THR A 218 -1.63 28.21 8.17
C THR A 218 -2.60 27.09 7.87
N THR A 219 -3.00 26.91 6.62
CA THR A 219 -3.87 25.82 6.19
C THR A 219 -3.18 24.47 6.40
N LEU A 220 -1.90 24.36 6.01
CA LEU A 220 -1.11 23.13 6.23
C LEU A 220 -1.04 22.74 7.70
N ALA A 221 -0.86 23.73 8.60
CA ALA A 221 -0.87 23.50 10.04
C ALA A 221 -2.25 23.02 10.55
N ILE A 222 -3.35 23.64 10.09
CA ILE A 222 -4.72 23.26 10.47
C ILE A 222 -5.02 21.82 10.07
N ILE A 223 -4.66 21.41 8.84
CA ILE A 223 -4.87 20.04 8.37
C ILE A 223 -3.79 19.08 8.85
N ARG A 224 -2.85 19.53 9.68
CA ARG A 224 -1.74 18.75 10.24
C ARG A 224 -0.88 18.07 9.17
N LYS A 225 -0.69 18.72 8.04
CA LYS A 225 0.22 18.26 6.99
C LYS A 225 1.66 18.55 7.41
N PRO A 226 2.58 17.55 7.45
CA PRO A 226 3.98 17.76 7.83
C PRO A 226 4.78 18.36 6.66
N LEU A 227 4.37 19.51 6.17
CA LEU A 227 4.94 20.25 5.06
C LEU A 227 4.85 21.75 5.37
N THR A 228 5.86 22.52 4.95
CA THR A 228 5.84 23.97 4.91
C THR A 228 6.18 24.47 3.51
N LEU A 229 5.77 25.67 3.16
CA LEU A 229 6.14 26.28 1.88
C LEU A 229 7.65 26.43 1.74
N LYS A 230 8.34 26.76 2.84
CA LYS A 230 9.81 26.78 2.86
C LYS A 230 10.40 25.45 2.40
N MET A 231 9.97 24.34 2.98
CA MET A 231 10.44 23.00 2.56
C MET A 231 10.16 22.72 1.08
N LEU A 232 9.03 23.20 0.56
CA LEU A 232 8.65 22.98 -0.84
C LEU A 232 9.56 23.73 -1.82
N TYR A 233 10.02 24.94 -1.46
CA TYR A 233 10.88 25.76 -2.32
C TYR A 233 12.37 25.43 -2.19
N GLU A 234 12.79 24.80 -1.09
CA GLU A 234 14.19 24.44 -0.83
C GLU A 234 14.56 23.01 -1.32
N LYS A 235 13.57 22.19 -1.67
CA LYS A 235 13.73 20.82 -2.17
C LYS A 235 13.44 20.73 -3.66
#